data_b8c0fee4ea7c8c59f12f169c25486d8d
#
_entry.id   b8c0fee4ea7c8c59f12f169c25486d8d
#
_cell.length_a   1.000
_cell.length_b   1.000
_cell.length_c   1.000
_cell.angle_alpha   90.00
_cell.angle_beta   90.00
_cell.angle_gamma   90.00
#
_symmetry.space_group_name_H-M   'P 1'
#
loop_
_entity.id
_entity.type
_entity.pdbx_description
1 polymer ?
#
loop_
_entity_poly.entity_id
_entity_poly.type
_entity_poly.pdbx_seq_one_letter_code
_entity_poly.pdbx_strand_id
1 'polypeptide(L)' 'MVEDVPVTIFVQLADRAGEWRPVKAIRQREDIYCLIGPMPADEEWKYPPGSMVRRKPKILPNGKQEMAAAEV' A
#
# COMPACT_ATOMS: atom_id res chain seq x y z
N MET A 1 -21.27 2.41 -13.86
CA MET A 1 -20.20 3.41 -13.74
C MET A 1 -19.24 3.00 -12.64
N VAL A 2 -17.97 3.05 -12.95
CA VAL A 2 -16.95 2.70 -11.98
C VAL A 2 -16.50 3.96 -11.25
N GLU A 3 -16.46 3.87 -9.93
CA GLU A 3 -15.99 4.96 -9.11
C GLU A 3 -14.57 4.65 -8.66
N ASP A 4 -13.66 5.55 -8.96
CA ASP A 4 -12.28 5.38 -8.54
C ASP A 4 -12.11 5.93 -7.14
N VAL A 5 -12.70 5.24 -6.18
CA VAL A 5 -12.62 5.64 -4.78
C VAL A 5 -11.33 5.12 -4.19
N PRO A 6 -10.46 6.00 -3.66
CA PRO A 6 -9.22 5.54 -3.05
C PRO A 6 -9.49 4.66 -1.84
N VAL A 7 -8.69 3.61 -1.72
CA VAL A 7 -8.71 2.75 -0.54
C VAL A 7 -7.36 2.87 0.15
N THR A 8 -7.31 2.42 1.41
CA THR A 8 -6.07 2.46 2.17
C THR A 8 -5.40 1.10 2.11
N ILE A 9 -4.14 1.08 1.71
CA ILE A 9 -3.31 -0.13 1.69
C ILE A 9 -2.05 0.18 2.46
N PHE A 10 -1.64 -0.72 3.36
CA PHE A 10 -0.43 -0.51 4.14
C PHE A 10 0.79 -0.93 3.35
N VAL A 11 1.82 -0.08 3.35
CA VAL A 11 3.06 -0.31 2.63
C VAL A 11 4.21 -0.36 3.61
N GLN A 12 5.06 -1.37 3.48
CA GLN A 12 6.22 -1.52 4.33
C GLN A 12 7.29 -0.52 3.95
N LEU A 13 7.97 0.05 4.95
CA LEU A 13 9.10 0.93 4.69
C LEU A 13 10.30 0.09 4.26
N ALA A 14 11.02 0.58 3.24
CA ALA A 14 12.13 -0.19 2.67
C ALA A 14 13.31 -0.30 3.63
N ASP A 15 13.53 0.74 4.44
CA ASP A 15 14.67 0.78 5.35
C ASP A 15 14.31 0.42 6.79
N ARG A 16 13.03 0.13 7.05
CA ARG A 16 12.55 -0.21 8.38
C ARG A 16 11.48 -1.28 8.26
N ALA A 17 11.90 -2.54 8.21
CA ALA A 17 11.02 -3.65 7.87
C ALA A 17 9.84 -3.82 8.81
N GLY A 18 9.96 -3.37 10.07
CA GLY A 18 8.87 -3.47 11.02
C GLY A 18 7.86 -2.34 10.97
N GLU A 19 8.06 -1.37 10.10
CA GLU A 19 7.17 -0.20 10.03
C GLU A 19 6.38 -0.20 8.75
N TRP A 20 5.10 0.14 8.89
CA TRP A 20 4.14 0.16 7.79
C TRP A 20 3.42 1.48 7.79
N ARG A 21 3.07 1.97 6.61
CA ARG A 21 2.36 3.25 6.46
C ARG A 21 1.07 3.06 5.69
N PRO A 22 -0.02 3.70 6.13
CA PRO A 22 -1.25 3.68 5.34
C PRO A 22 -1.09 4.59 4.12
N VAL A 23 -1.36 4.03 2.95
CA VAL A 23 -1.17 4.72 1.68
C VAL A 23 -2.46 4.64 0.89
N LYS A 24 -2.83 5.72 0.22
CA LYS A 24 -3.98 5.71 -0.66
C LYS A 24 -3.64 4.98 -1.95
N ALA A 25 -4.60 4.21 -2.44
CA ALA A 25 -4.41 3.46 -3.68
C ALA A 25 -5.72 3.43 -4.46
N ILE A 26 -5.61 3.35 -5.78
CA ILE A 26 -6.75 3.27 -6.69
C ILE A 26 -6.73 1.92 -7.36
N ARG A 27 -7.86 1.23 -7.32
CA ARG A 27 -8.01 -0.07 -7.94
C ARG A 27 -7.88 0.06 -9.45
N GLN A 28 -7.02 -0.74 -10.04
CA GLN A 28 -6.84 -0.80 -11.48
C GLN A 28 -7.65 -1.93 -12.10
N ARG A 29 -7.61 -3.09 -11.46
CA ARG A 29 -8.40 -4.26 -11.88
C ARG A 29 -8.31 -5.29 -10.75
N GLU A 30 -9.39 -6.03 -10.54
CA GLU A 30 -9.46 -7.10 -9.55
C GLU A 30 -8.75 -6.73 -8.26
N ASP A 31 -7.63 -7.36 -7.93
CA ASP A 31 -6.89 -7.08 -6.70
C ASP A 31 -5.61 -6.27 -6.96
N ILE A 32 -5.48 -5.67 -8.14
CA ILE A 32 -4.33 -4.85 -8.51
C ILE A 32 -4.66 -3.39 -8.28
N TYR A 33 -3.81 -2.71 -7.53
CA TYR A 33 -4.00 -1.31 -7.15
C TYR A 33 -2.76 -0.50 -7.50
N CYS A 34 -2.98 0.77 -7.82
CA CYS A 34 -1.90 1.71 -8.07
C CYS A 34 -1.78 2.62 -6.85
N LEU A 35 -0.59 2.67 -6.26
CA LEU A 35 -0.36 3.51 -5.10
C LEU A 35 -0.28 4.97 -5.50
N ILE A 36 -0.86 5.83 -4.67
CA ILE A 36 -0.89 7.27 -4.90
C ILE A 36 -0.06 7.93 -3.80
N GLY A 37 0.78 8.90 -4.22
CA GLY A 37 1.57 9.64 -3.26
C GLY A 37 0.80 10.74 -2.56
N PRO A 38 1.55 11.64 -1.96
CA PRO A 38 3.00 11.70 -2.02
C PRO A 38 3.68 10.84 -0.96
N MET A 39 4.91 10.41 -1.27
CA MET A 39 5.77 9.75 -0.30
C MET A 39 6.58 10.82 0.41
N PRO A 40 6.60 10.85 1.76
CA PRO A 40 7.40 11.83 2.47
C PRO A 40 8.89 11.70 2.13
N ALA A 41 9.58 12.85 2.15
CA ALA A 41 10.99 12.87 1.75
C ALA A 41 11.88 12.08 2.70
N ASP A 42 11.45 11.92 3.96
CA ASP A 42 12.24 11.20 4.96
C ASP A 42 11.86 9.72 5.04
N GLU A 43 11.02 9.23 4.13
CA GLU A 43 10.61 7.84 4.09
C GLU A 43 10.94 7.23 2.75
N GLU A 44 11.21 5.96 2.77
CA GLU A 44 11.40 5.19 1.55
C GLU A 44 10.50 3.95 1.63
N TRP A 45 9.50 3.89 0.77
CA TRP A 45 8.54 2.79 0.76
C TRP A 45 9.07 1.67 -0.12
N LYS A 46 8.78 0.43 0.29
CA LYS A 46 9.11 -0.72 -0.54
C LYS A 46 8.44 -0.62 -1.91
N TYR A 47 7.24 -0.05 -1.94
CA TYR A 47 6.52 0.22 -3.18
C TYR A 47 6.20 1.70 -3.22
N PRO A 48 6.97 2.49 -3.99
CA PRO A 48 6.75 3.94 -4.02
C PRO A 48 5.48 4.31 -4.80
N PRO A 49 5.06 5.57 -4.73
CA PRO A 49 3.89 6.02 -5.49
C PRO A 49 4.03 5.69 -6.98
N GLY A 50 2.93 5.28 -7.58
CA GLY A 50 2.91 4.84 -8.98
C GLY A 50 3.13 3.36 -9.13
N SER A 51 3.49 2.65 -8.07
CA SER A 51 3.69 1.20 -8.13
C SER A 51 2.35 0.48 -8.23
N MET A 52 2.34 -0.60 -8.99
CA MET A 52 1.21 -1.51 -9.04
C MET A 52 1.45 -2.62 -8.02
N VAL A 53 0.47 -2.85 -7.16
CA VAL A 53 0.62 -3.82 -6.08
C VAL A 53 -0.65 -4.67 -5.99
N ARG A 54 -0.51 -5.85 -5.37
CA ARG A 54 -1.64 -6.66 -4.96
C ARG A 54 -2.08 -6.23 -3.57
N ARG A 55 -3.37 -6.28 -3.33
CA ARG A 55 -3.94 -6.02 -2.02
C ARG A 55 -4.19 -7.36 -1.33
N LYS A 56 -3.49 -7.61 -0.25
CA LYS A 56 -3.61 -8.87 0.49
C LYS A 56 -3.76 -8.60 1.98
N PRO A 57 -4.56 -9.41 2.69
CA PRO A 57 -4.64 -9.27 4.14
C PRO A 57 -3.33 -9.71 4.78
N LYS A 58 -2.94 -9.00 5.83
CA LYS A 58 -1.72 -9.29 6.54
C LYS A 58 -1.87 -8.84 7.99
N ILE A 59 -1.30 -9.60 8.91
CA ILE A 59 -1.23 -9.18 10.30
C ILE A 59 0.04 -8.38 10.48
N LEU A 60 -0.14 -7.10 10.86
CA LEU A 60 0.97 -6.19 11.03
C LEU A 60 1.64 -6.42 12.39
N PRO A 61 2.84 -5.83 12.59
CA PRO A 61 3.54 -6.00 13.88
C PRO A 61 2.75 -5.54 15.09
N ASN A 62 1.77 -4.64 14.90
CA ASN A 62 0.92 -4.21 16.01
C ASN A 62 -0.19 -5.21 16.33
N GLY A 63 -0.25 -6.34 15.64
CA GLY A 63 -1.24 -7.38 15.86
C GLY A 63 -2.55 -7.19 15.14
N LYS A 64 -2.72 -6.11 14.40
CA LYS A 64 -3.95 -5.85 13.66
C LYS A 64 -3.86 -6.42 12.26
N GLN A 65 -4.99 -6.92 11.77
CA GLN A 65 -5.08 -7.40 10.40
C GLN A 65 -5.48 -6.24 9.50
N GLU A 66 -4.66 -5.95 8.50
CA GLU A 66 -4.92 -4.87 7.55
C GLU A 66 -4.63 -5.35 6.15
N MET A 67 -5.12 -4.60 5.17
CA MET A 67 -4.80 -4.89 3.79
C MET A 67 -3.45 -4.26 3.46
N ALA A 68 -2.54 -5.08 2.95
CA ALA A 68 -1.16 -4.65 2.71
C ALA A 68 -0.79 -4.84 1.26
N ALA A 69 0.20 -4.05 0.82
CA ALA A 69 0.72 -4.14 -0.53
C ALA A 69 1.62 -5.36 -0.65
N ALA A 70 1.43 -6.10 -1.74
CA ALA A 70 2.24 -7.26 -2.04
C ALA A 70 2.67 -7.19 -3.50
N GLU A 71 3.70 -7.95 -3.81
CA GLU A 71 4.22 -7.99 -5.18
C GLU A 71 3.20 -8.59 -6.13
N VAL A 72 3.09 -7.97 -7.30
CA VAL A 72 2.20 -8.45 -8.35
C VAL A 72 2.76 -9.70 -9.02
#